data_5b93197fff88e17b58d22391d40af2c7
#
_entry.id   5b93197fff88e17b58d22391d40af2c7
#
_cell.length_a   1.000
_cell.length_b   1.000
_cell.length_c   1.000
_cell.angle_alpha   90.00
_cell.angle_beta   90.00
_cell.angle_gamma   90.00
#
_symmetry.space_group_name_H-M   'P 1'
#
loop_
_entity.id
_entity.type
_entity.pdbx_description
1 polymer ?
#
loop_
_entity_poly.entity_id
_entity_poly.type
_entity_poly.pdbx_seq_one_letter_code
_entity_poly.pdbx_strand_id
1 'polypeptide(L)'
;YLKNRKAVDRFKITFVDTGLETQPGERILLCKKYIPKKDKYFMVTYGDGVANVNIKKLLGFHKKQKKLASITGVHPRSKYGLINVDERNLVTKFKEKPVLADWVNGGYMIFNRKVMKYFEPGKMEHEALKKLASENQLSLYKHNDFWFAVDTYKELEDLNAIWKSNNAPWKLWK
;
A
#
# COMPACT_ATOMS: atom_id res chain seq x y z
N TYR A 1 -6.55 12.87 -18.08
CA TYR A 1 -7.60 13.91 -18.29
C TYR A 1 -8.29 14.18 -16.96
N LEU A 2 -7.89 15.24 -16.26
CA LEU A 2 -8.52 15.69 -15.02
C LEU A 2 -9.77 16.50 -15.37
N LYS A 3 -10.94 15.88 -15.37
CA LYS A 3 -12.23 16.54 -15.64
C LYS A 3 -12.65 17.57 -14.57
N ASN A 4 -11.98 17.58 -13.40
CA ASN A 4 -12.33 18.50 -12.32
C ASN A 4 -11.08 19.23 -11.77
N ARG A 5 -10.62 20.25 -12.48
CA ARG A 5 -9.47 21.09 -12.10
C ARG A 5 -9.60 21.67 -10.68
N LYS A 6 -10.80 22.07 -10.24
CA LYS A 6 -11.03 22.68 -8.93
C LYS A 6 -10.64 21.82 -7.73
N ALA A 7 -10.65 20.48 -7.84
CA ALA A 7 -10.21 19.59 -6.77
C ALA A 7 -8.69 19.48 -6.71
N VAL A 8 -8.00 19.53 -7.87
CA VAL A 8 -6.53 19.40 -7.98
C VAL A 8 -5.81 20.68 -7.61
N ASP A 9 -6.43 21.84 -7.88
CA ASP A 9 -5.86 23.18 -7.58
C ASP A 9 -5.62 23.43 -6.08
N ARG A 10 -6.16 22.55 -5.21
CA ARG A 10 -5.94 22.60 -3.76
C ARG A 10 -4.71 21.84 -3.29
N PHE A 11 -4.07 21.06 -4.17
CA PHE A 11 -2.90 20.25 -3.83
C PHE A 11 -1.63 20.91 -4.37
N LYS A 12 -0.63 21.04 -3.52
CA LYS A 12 0.74 21.34 -3.96
C LYS A 12 1.40 20.03 -4.35
N ILE A 13 1.54 19.80 -5.66
CA ILE A 13 2.19 18.60 -6.19
C ILE A 13 3.65 18.94 -6.53
N THR A 14 4.57 18.10 -6.10
CA THR A 14 5.99 18.18 -6.46
C THR A 14 6.38 16.88 -7.15
N PHE A 15 6.79 16.97 -8.40
CA PHE A 15 7.39 15.85 -9.13
C PHE A 15 8.88 15.84 -8.85
N VAL A 16 9.40 14.69 -8.42
CA VAL A 16 10.81 14.53 -8.06
C VAL A 16 11.42 13.47 -8.97
N ASP A 17 12.37 13.88 -9.80
CA ASP A 17 13.21 12.92 -10.50
C ASP A 17 14.17 12.28 -9.48
N THR A 18 14.01 10.99 -9.27
CA THR A 18 14.84 10.19 -8.35
C THR A 18 15.78 9.26 -9.11
N GLY A 19 15.80 9.30 -10.44
CA GLY A 19 16.55 8.38 -11.29
C GLY A 19 15.80 7.09 -11.60
N LEU A 20 16.03 6.53 -12.78
CA LEU A 20 15.29 5.36 -13.28
C LEU A 20 15.56 4.12 -12.42
N GLU A 21 16.84 3.84 -12.13
CA GLU A 21 17.31 2.63 -11.43
C GLU A 21 17.25 2.73 -9.90
N THR A 22 16.79 3.87 -9.36
CA THR A 22 16.75 4.09 -7.91
C THR A 22 15.73 3.18 -7.24
N GLN A 23 16.13 2.51 -6.18
CA GLN A 23 15.26 1.61 -5.43
C GLN A 23 14.20 2.37 -4.62
N PRO A 24 13.01 1.81 -4.38
CA PRO A 24 11.89 2.48 -3.69
C PRO A 24 12.24 3.06 -2.32
N GLY A 25 13.05 2.36 -1.52
CA GLY A 25 13.51 2.88 -0.22
C GLY A 25 14.37 4.13 -0.35
N GLU A 26 15.27 4.15 -1.33
CA GLU A 26 16.10 5.32 -1.62
C GLU A 26 15.28 6.48 -2.17
N ARG A 27 14.23 6.23 -2.98
CA ARG A 27 13.31 7.28 -3.45
C ARG A 27 12.68 8.03 -2.28
N ILE A 28 12.34 7.33 -1.19
CA ILE A 28 11.81 7.95 0.03
C ILE A 28 12.87 8.87 0.66
N LEU A 29 14.15 8.45 0.71
CA LEU A 29 15.24 9.28 1.20
C LEU A 29 15.44 10.55 0.37
N LEU A 30 15.46 10.43 -0.95
CA LEU A 30 15.61 11.56 -1.87
C LEU A 30 14.46 12.56 -1.75
N CYS A 31 13.26 12.08 -1.44
CA CYS A 31 12.09 12.90 -1.18
C CYS A 31 12.11 13.61 0.19
N LYS A 32 13.01 13.24 1.13
CA LYS A 32 13.08 13.79 2.49
C LYS A 32 13.14 15.32 2.52
N LYS A 33 13.85 15.94 1.57
CA LYS A 33 14.01 17.40 1.49
C LYS A 33 12.71 18.14 1.19
N TYR A 34 11.72 17.45 0.61
CA TYR A 34 10.40 18.01 0.28
C TYR A 34 9.37 17.81 1.39
N ILE A 35 9.65 16.99 2.40
CA ILE A 35 8.80 16.81 3.57
C ILE A 35 9.05 17.99 4.52
N PRO A 36 8.03 18.83 4.83
CA PRO A 36 8.21 19.99 5.70
C PRO A 36 8.79 19.60 7.06
N LYS A 37 9.75 20.39 7.57
CA LYS A 37 10.42 20.08 8.86
C LYS A 37 9.44 20.02 10.04
N LYS A 38 8.33 20.77 9.98
CA LYS A 38 7.27 20.79 11.01
C LYS A 38 6.42 19.52 11.02
N ASP A 39 6.39 18.76 9.93
CA ASP A 39 5.55 17.58 9.82
C ASP A 39 6.20 16.40 10.55
N LYS A 40 5.52 15.94 11.60
CA LYS A 40 5.94 14.81 12.42
C LYS A 40 5.78 13.48 11.68
N TYR A 41 4.79 13.41 10.81
CA TYR A 41 4.43 12.22 10.06
C TYR A 41 4.42 12.51 8.56
N PHE A 42 4.68 11.49 7.75
CA PHE A 42 4.44 11.51 6.32
C PHE A 42 3.81 10.18 5.90
N MET A 43 3.19 10.18 4.74
CA MET A 43 2.50 9.01 4.19
C MET A 43 3.18 8.59 2.91
N VAL A 44 3.19 7.29 2.66
CA VAL A 44 3.69 6.69 1.42
C VAL A 44 2.63 5.75 0.88
N THR A 45 2.41 5.80 -0.42
CA THR A 45 1.58 4.82 -1.12
C THR A 45 2.25 4.38 -2.40
N TYR A 46 1.96 3.15 -2.85
CA TYR A 46 2.33 2.68 -4.17
C TYR A 46 1.37 3.26 -5.22
N GLY A 47 1.85 3.42 -6.46
CA GLY A 47 1.08 4.01 -7.54
C GLY A 47 0.13 3.04 -8.24
N ASP A 48 0.29 1.76 -8.02
CA ASP A 48 -0.42 0.64 -8.64
C ASP A 48 -1.51 0.02 -7.74
N GLY A 49 -1.67 0.50 -6.52
CA GLY A 49 -2.66 0.02 -5.56
C GLY A 49 -3.87 0.95 -5.43
N VAL A 50 -5.07 0.39 -5.54
CA VAL A 50 -6.34 1.10 -5.33
C VAL A 50 -7.10 0.47 -4.17
N ALA A 51 -7.57 1.30 -3.22
CA ALA A 51 -8.30 0.83 -2.05
C ALA A 51 -9.25 1.89 -1.49
N ASN A 52 -10.20 1.46 -0.67
CA ASN A 52 -11.06 2.35 0.11
C ASN A 52 -10.55 2.54 1.55
N VAL A 53 -9.23 2.49 1.74
CA VAL A 53 -8.60 2.70 3.05
C VAL A 53 -8.96 4.06 3.64
N ASN A 54 -9.48 4.06 4.83
CA ASN A 54 -9.76 5.31 5.54
C ASN A 54 -8.47 5.89 6.14
N ILE A 55 -7.87 6.83 5.43
CA ILE A 55 -6.60 7.47 5.82
C ILE A 55 -6.67 8.18 7.18
N LYS A 56 -7.82 8.74 7.55
CA LYS A 56 -8.01 9.38 8.87
C LYS A 56 -7.95 8.33 9.98
N LYS A 57 -8.62 7.17 9.79
CA LYS A 57 -8.56 6.06 10.76
C LYS A 57 -7.16 5.46 10.84
N LEU A 58 -6.48 5.28 9.69
CA LEU A 58 -5.09 4.81 9.65
C LEU A 58 -4.15 5.76 10.41
N LEU A 59 -4.29 7.07 10.23
CA LEU A 59 -3.49 8.06 10.98
C LEU A 59 -3.80 8.03 12.49
N GLY A 60 -5.07 7.91 12.86
CA GLY A 60 -5.49 7.76 14.26
C GLY A 60 -4.89 6.50 14.90
N PHE A 61 -4.93 5.38 14.19
CA PHE A 61 -4.29 4.12 14.60
C PHE A 61 -2.78 4.31 14.79
N HIS A 62 -2.07 4.87 13.80
CA HIS A 62 -0.63 5.11 13.90
C HIS A 62 -0.24 5.93 15.14
N LYS A 63 -0.98 7.02 15.40
CA LYS A 63 -0.75 7.86 16.58
C LYS A 63 -0.95 7.08 17.89
N LYS A 64 -1.97 6.21 17.95
CA LYS A 64 -2.28 5.38 19.12
C LYS A 64 -1.21 4.32 19.37
N GLN A 65 -0.66 3.72 18.32
CA GLN A 65 0.39 2.69 18.42
C GLN A 65 1.73 3.24 18.93
N LYS A 66 1.99 4.54 18.78
CA LYS A 66 3.24 5.20 19.20
C LYS A 66 4.51 4.54 18.60
N LYS A 67 4.38 3.89 17.43
CA LYS A 67 5.48 3.26 16.70
C LYS A 67 6.04 4.20 15.63
N LEU A 68 7.18 3.85 15.06
CA LEU A 68 7.80 4.64 13.99
C LEU A 68 7.10 4.46 12.65
N ALA A 69 6.50 3.30 12.42
CA ALA A 69 5.79 2.98 11.18
C ALA A 69 4.48 2.24 11.43
N SER A 70 3.51 2.47 10.56
CA SER A 70 2.31 1.66 10.41
C SER A 70 2.09 1.37 8.94
N ILE A 71 1.89 0.10 8.60
CA ILE A 71 1.52 -0.34 7.26
C ILE A 71 0.08 -0.86 7.27
N THR A 72 -0.60 -0.75 6.13
CA THR A 72 -1.92 -1.33 5.95
C THR A 72 -1.77 -2.78 5.49
N GLY A 73 -2.28 -3.71 6.29
CA GLY A 73 -2.40 -5.12 5.90
C GLY A 73 -3.71 -5.38 5.20
N VAL A 74 -3.66 -6.15 4.13
CA VAL A 74 -4.80 -6.57 3.33
C VAL A 74 -4.71 -8.07 3.06
N HIS A 75 -5.85 -8.68 2.71
CA HIS A 75 -5.91 -10.07 2.25
C HIS A 75 -5.98 -10.11 0.72
N PRO A 76 -4.91 -10.52 0.03
CA PRO A 76 -4.92 -10.59 -1.44
C PRO A 76 -5.75 -11.77 -1.93
N ARG A 77 -6.28 -11.68 -3.15
CA ARG A 77 -6.80 -12.85 -3.86
C ARG A 77 -5.65 -13.66 -4.44
N SER A 78 -5.73 -14.98 -4.34
CA SER A 78 -4.81 -15.85 -5.06
C SER A 78 -4.94 -15.61 -6.57
N LYS A 79 -3.82 -15.59 -7.29
CA LYS A 79 -3.82 -15.56 -8.76
C LYS A 79 -4.17 -16.93 -9.35
N TYR A 80 -4.19 -17.99 -8.51
CA TYR A 80 -4.38 -19.40 -8.89
C TYR A 80 -5.48 -20.07 -8.07
N GLY A 81 -6.00 -21.19 -8.60
CA GLY A 81 -6.82 -22.10 -7.82
C GLY A 81 -5.99 -22.77 -6.72
N LEU A 82 -6.52 -22.86 -5.51
CA LEU A 82 -5.91 -23.59 -4.40
C LEU A 82 -6.46 -25.00 -4.32
N ILE A 83 -5.56 -25.97 -4.13
CA ILE A 83 -5.87 -27.40 -4.12
C ILE A 83 -5.40 -27.98 -2.79
N ASN A 84 -6.26 -28.74 -2.13
CA ASN A 84 -5.89 -29.61 -1.02
C ASN A 84 -5.89 -31.06 -1.51
N VAL A 85 -4.91 -31.84 -1.08
CA VAL A 85 -4.78 -33.27 -1.43
C VAL A 85 -4.70 -34.10 -0.14
N ASP A 86 -5.16 -35.35 -0.20
CA ASP A 86 -4.93 -36.33 0.85
C ASP A 86 -3.59 -37.07 0.65
N GLU A 87 -3.27 -38.02 1.55
CA GLU A 87 -2.05 -38.82 1.51
C GLU A 87 -1.94 -39.73 0.27
N ARG A 88 -3.06 -39.96 -0.44
CA ARG A 88 -3.13 -40.78 -1.68
C ARG A 88 -3.10 -39.89 -2.93
N ASN A 89 -2.80 -38.59 -2.80
CA ASN A 89 -2.81 -37.57 -3.86
C ASN A 89 -4.19 -37.33 -4.49
N LEU A 90 -5.28 -37.66 -3.79
CA LEU A 90 -6.62 -37.31 -4.24
C LEU A 90 -6.95 -35.87 -3.84
N VAL A 91 -7.51 -35.12 -4.78
CA VAL A 91 -7.95 -33.74 -4.52
C VAL A 91 -9.17 -33.76 -3.61
N THR A 92 -9.00 -33.24 -2.40
CA THR A 92 -10.07 -33.16 -1.39
C THR A 92 -10.78 -31.81 -1.40
N LYS A 93 -10.15 -30.77 -1.96
CA LYS A 93 -10.73 -29.42 -2.06
C LYS A 93 -10.12 -28.66 -3.21
N PHE A 94 -10.96 -27.93 -3.93
CA PHE A 94 -10.54 -26.95 -4.93
C PHE A 94 -11.23 -25.61 -4.67
N LYS A 95 -10.47 -24.52 -4.71
CA LYS A 95 -10.99 -23.16 -4.57
C LYS A 95 -10.38 -22.27 -5.65
N GLU A 96 -11.20 -21.78 -6.58
CA GLU A 96 -10.73 -20.87 -7.62
C GLU A 96 -10.48 -19.47 -7.03
N LYS A 97 -9.25 -19.00 -7.15
CA LYS A 97 -8.79 -17.64 -6.78
C LYS A 97 -9.35 -17.12 -5.43
N PRO A 98 -9.23 -17.90 -4.35
CA PRO A 98 -9.78 -17.47 -3.06
C PRO A 98 -9.03 -16.28 -2.48
N VAL A 99 -9.67 -15.58 -1.55
CA VAL A 99 -8.98 -14.63 -0.68
C VAL A 99 -8.08 -15.42 0.26
N LEU A 100 -6.81 -15.03 0.34
CA LEU A 100 -5.82 -15.67 1.20
C LEU A 100 -5.98 -15.21 2.65
N ALA A 101 -5.63 -16.09 3.60
CA ALA A 101 -5.67 -15.76 5.02
C ALA A 101 -4.49 -14.88 5.48
N ASP A 102 -3.41 -14.89 4.71
CA ASP A 102 -2.21 -14.13 5.04
C ASP A 102 -2.42 -12.62 4.84
N TRP A 103 -1.77 -11.84 5.69
CA TRP A 103 -1.70 -10.40 5.54
C TRP A 103 -0.53 -10.02 4.64
N VAL A 104 -0.79 -9.20 3.62
CA VAL A 104 0.26 -8.60 2.80
C VAL A 104 0.27 -7.09 2.96
N ASN A 105 1.38 -6.44 2.62
CA ASN A 105 1.49 -4.99 2.60
C ASN A 105 0.61 -4.42 1.48
N GLY A 106 -0.45 -3.73 1.87
CA GLY A 106 -1.42 -3.10 0.95
C GLY A 106 -0.96 -1.77 0.34
N GLY A 107 0.29 -1.34 0.63
CA GLY A 107 0.89 -0.17 0.00
C GLY A 107 0.44 1.19 0.55
N TYR A 108 -0.30 1.23 1.66
CA TYR A 108 -0.66 2.46 2.36
C TYR A 108 0.05 2.51 3.70
N MET A 109 1.00 3.43 3.85
CA MET A 109 1.91 3.47 4.99
C MET A 109 1.96 4.84 5.63
N ILE A 110 2.11 4.89 6.95
CA ILE A 110 2.37 6.12 7.71
C ILE A 110 3.66 5.95 8.48
N PHE A 111 4.50 6.93 8.37
CA PHE A 111 5.80 6.97 9.00
C PHE A 111 5.95 8.19 9.90
N ASN A 112 6.54 7.99 11.08
CA ASN A 112 7.15 9.07 11.84
C ASN A 112 8.39 9.54 11.10
N ARG A 113 8.67 10.85 11.07
CA ARG A 113 9.86 11.40 10.39
C ARG A 113 11.18 10.76 10.87
N LYS A 114 11.24 10.28 12.11
CA LYS A 114 12.41 9.58 12.65
C LYS A 114 12.75 8.27 11.92
N VAL A 115 11.82 7.72 11.13
CA VAL A 115 12.03 6.51 10.33
C VAL A 115 13.13 6.66 9.27
N MET A 116 13.44 7.90 8.87
CA MET A 116 14.42 8.18 7.82
C MET A 116 15.81 7.57 8.07
N LYS A 117 16.16 7.29 9.32
CA LYS A 117 17.43 6.62 9.67
C LYS A 117 17.48 5.12 9.31
N TYR A 118 16.32 4.53 8.97
CA TYR A 118 16.20 3.12 8.58
C TYR A 118 16.28 2.91 7.07
N PHE A 119 16.06 3.96 6.29
CA PHE A 119 16.22 3.90 4.84
C PHE A 119 17.69 4.11 4.47
N GLU A 120 18.18 3.32 3.52
CA GLU A 120 19.55 3.34 3.05
C GLU A 120 19.60 3.53 1.53
N PRO A 121 20.62 4.21 0.98
CA PRO A 121 20.85 4.29 -0.46
C PRO A 121 20.95 2.89 -1.10
N GLY A 122 20.40 2.72 -2.29
CA GLY A 122 20.43 1.46 -3.05
C GLY A 122 19.55 0.34 -2.47
N LYS A 123 18.76 0.60 -1.41
CA LYS A 123 17.93 -0.41 -0.76
C LYS A 123 16.45 -0.25 -1.06
N MET A 124 15.76 -1.39 -1.12
CA MET A 124 14.30 -1.46 -1.17
C MET A 124 13.69 -0.99 0.17
N GLU A 125 12.46 -0.50 0.15
CA GLU A 125 11.76 -0.08 1.35
C GLU A 125 11.51 -1.23 2.35
N HIS A 126 11.37 -2.47 1.87
CA HIS A 126 11.14 -3.62 2.74
C HIS A 126 12.34 -3.91 3.66
N GLU A 127 13.56 -3.51 3.31
CA GLU A 127 14.71 -3.65 4.21
C GLU A 127 14.54 -2.76 5.46
N ALA A 128 14.05 -1.53 5.27
CA ALA A 128 13.71 -0.66 6.40
C ALA A 128 12.54 -1.24 7.22
N LEU A 129 11.52 -1.83 6.55
CA LEU A 129 10.39 -2.46 7.24
C LEU A 129 10.81 -3.67 8.06
N LYS A 130 11.74 -4.51 7.56
CA LYS A 130 12.32 -5.64 8.32
C LYS A 130 13.01 -5.18 9.60
N LYS A 131 13.87 -4.15 9.50
CA LYS A 131 14.55 -3.56 10.67
C LYS A 131 13.54 -3.00 11.68
N LEU A 132 12.53 -2.27 11.21
CA LEU A 132 11.47 -1.74 12.06
C LEU A 132 10.67 -2.84 12.75
N ALA A 133 10.40 -3.95 12.06
CA ALA A 133 9.71 -5.10 12.64
C ALA A 133 10.53 -5.77 13.74
N SER A 134 11.81 -6.03 13.50
CA SER A 134 12.71 -6.64 14.50
C SER A 134 12.89 -5.78 15.76
N GLU A 135 12.77 -4.45 15.63
CA GLU A 135 12.83 -3.50 16.74
C GLU A 135 11.46 -3.18 17.37
N ASN A 136 10.40 -3.92 17.00
CA ASN A 136 9.02 -3.65 17.45
C ASN A 136 8.55 -2.20 17.15
N GLN A 137 9.02 -1.60 16.06
CA GLN A 137 8.69 -0.24 15.62
C GLN A 137 7.73 -0.20 14.43
N LEU A 138 7.24 -1.36 13.98
CA LEU A 138 6.26 -1.52 12.90
C LEU A 138 4.94 -2.03 13.45
N SER A 139 3.83 -1.43 13.04
CA SER A 139 2.47 -1.88 13.38
C SER A 139 1.64 -2.12 12.13
N LEU A 140 0.68 -3.04 12.20
CA LEU A 140 -0.21 -3.41 11.12
C LEU A 140 -1.62 -2.84 11.35
N TYR A 141 -2.09 -1.97 10.45
CA TYR A 141 -3.49 -1.56 10.36
C TYR A 141 -4.25 -2.55 9.48
N LYS A 142 -5.13 -3.33 10.07
CA LYS A 142 -5.93 -4.34 9.38
C LYS A 142 -7.02 -3.68 8.53
N HIS A 143 -7.00 -3.92 7.22
CA HIS A 143 -8.02 -3.47 6.27
C HIS A 143 -8.66 -4.68 5.62
N ASN A 144 -9.94 -4.92 5.92
CA ASN A 144 -10.69 -6.09 5.47
C ASN A 144 -11.66 -5.76 4.33
N ASP A 145 -11.57 -4.57 3.75
CA ASP A 145 -12.44 -4.09 2.71
C ASP A 145 -11.71 -4.05 1.35
N PHE A 146 -12.20 -3.31 0.39
CA PHE A 146 -11.69 -3.32 -0.97
C PHE A 146 -10.22 -2.88 -1.06
N TRP A 147 -9.43 -3.74 -1.68
CA TRP A 147 -8.07 -3.46 -2.12
C TRP A 147 -7.79 -4.21 -3.42
N PHE A 148 -7.09 -3.56 -4.35
CA PHE A 148 -6.76 -4.12 -5.65
C PHE A 148 -5.40 -3.57 -6.11
N ALA A 149 -4.48 -4.43 -6.54
CA ALA A 149 -3.23 -4.05 -7.19
C ALA A 149 -3.33 -4.30 -8.70
N VAL A 150 -2.67 -3.47 -9.49
CA VAL A 150 -2.65 -3.55 -10.95
C VAL A 150 -1.23 -3.84 -11.42
N ASP A 151 -0.92 -5.13 -11.56
CA ASP A 151 0.38 -5.61 -12.05
C ASP A 151 0.31 -6.07 -13.51
N THR A 152 -0.90 -6.36 -14.02
CA THR A 152 -1.12 -6.95 -15.33
C THR A 152 -2.18 -6.18 -16.13
N TYR A 153 -2.14 -6.32 -17.46
CA TYR A 153 -3.16 -5.73 -18.33
C TYR A 153 -4.57 -6.22 -18.00
N LYS A 154 -4.72 -7.51 -17.67
CA LYS A 154 -6.01 -8.07 -17.24
C LYS A 154 -6.53 -7.40 -15.97
N GLU A 155 -5.70 -7.18 -14.97
CA GLU A 155 -6.06 -6.47 -13.75
C GLU A 155 -6.49 -5.03 -14.02
N LEU A 156 -5.83 -4.36 -14.99
CA LEU A 156 -6.25 -3.04 -15.46
C LEU A 156 -7.64 -3.07 -16.11
N GLU A 157 -7.94 -4.08 -16.94
CA GLU A 157 -9.26 -4.27 -17.54
C GLU A 157 -10.34 -4.51 -16.47
N ASP A 158 -10.04 -5.38 -15.49
CA ASP A 158 -10.94 -5.68 -14.38
C ASP A 158 -11.25 -4.42 -13.56
N LEU A 159 -10.24 -3.61 -13.24
CA LEU A 159 -10.41 -2.34 -12.51
C LEU A 159 -11.23 -1.32 -13.33
N ASN A 160 -10.97 -1.23 -14.64
CA ASN A 160 -11.75 -0.37 -15.53
C ASN A 160 -13.22 -0.83 -15.65
N ALA A 161 -13.49 -2.13 -15.64
CA ALA A 161 -14.85 -2.66 -15.64
C ALA A 161 -15.61 -2.25 -14.35
N ILE A 162 -14.96 -2.35 -13.19
CA ILE A 162 -15.51 -1.88 -11.91
C ILE A 162 -15.79 -0.36 -11.97
N TRP A 163 -14.87 0.43 -12.54
CA TRP A 163 -15.07 1.87 -12.69
C TRP A 163 -16.28 2.20 -13.58
N LYS A 164 -16.40 1.53 -14.73
CA LYS A 164 -17.50 1.70 -15.70
C LYS A 164 -18.85 1.31 -15.13
N SER A 165 -18.90 0.36 -14.19
CA SER A 165 -20.14 -0.05 -13.53
C SER A 165 -20.70 0.98 -12.54
N ASN A 166 -20.02 2.11 -12.32
CA ASN A 166 -20.33 3.13 -11.31
C ASN A 166 -20.34 2.63 -9.84
N ASN A 167 -19.86 1.44 -9.57
CA ASN A 167 -19.79 0.80 -8.25
C ASN A 167 -18.35 0.70 -7.72
N ALA A 168 -17.48 1.64 -8.12
CA ALA A 168 -16.08 1.64 -7.72
C ALA A 168 -15.94 1.88 -6.19
N PRO A 169 -15.56 0.88 -5.37
CA PRO A 169 -15.53 1.00 -3.91
C PRO A 169 -14.55 2.04 -3.39
N TRP A 170 -13.52 2.35 -4.18
CA TRP A 170 -12.51 3.36 -3.84
C TRP A 170 -12.93 4.79 -4.15
N LYS A 171 -14.03 4.98 -4.89
CA LYS A 171 -14.57 6.30 -5.20
C LYS A 171 -15.33 6.85 -3.98
N LEU A 172 -14.60 7.40 -3.02
CA LEU A 172 -15.17 7.95 -1.78
C LEU A 172 -15.63 9.42 -1.90
N TRP A 173 -15.42 10.04 -3.06
CA TRP A 173 -15.85 11.41 -3.37
C TRP A 173 -17.14 11.39 -4.22
N LYS A 174 -17.94 12.45 -4.05
CA LYS A 174 -19.12 12.71 -4.87
C LYS A 174 -18.76 13.35 -6.20
#